data_de107e7bb4d3e93c212f786bcffd7f41
#
_entry.id   de107e7bb4d3e93c212f786bcffd7f41
#
_cell.length_a   1.000
_cell.length_b   1.000
_cell.length_c   1.000
_cell.angle_alpha   90.00
_cell.angle_beta   90.00
_cell.angle_gamma   90.00
#
_symmetry.space_group_name_H-M   'P 1'
#
loop_
_entity.id
_entity.type
_entity.pdbx_description
1 polymer ?
#
loop_
_entity_poly.entity_id
_entity_poly.type
_entity_poly.pdbx_seq_one_letter_code
_entity_poly.pdbx_strand_id
1 'polypeptide(L)'
;MNFNVTGNSTQELFAAGSSITVESIWLSNVHATDAVTVDLFVEKKLTGKFYYLKSKSIAVSSFLQLENILIDGSQFSLYIKLNNSDSAVDVILK
;
A
#
# COMPACT_ATOMS: atom_id res chain seq x y z
N MET A 1 -11.18 5.02 1.41
CA MET A 1 -11.00 4.34 0.11
C MET A 1 -10.59 2.90 0.36
N ASN A 2 -11.14 1.98 -0.38
CA ASN A 2 -10.88 0.55 -0.20
C ASN A 2 -10.39 -0.06 -1.51
N PHE A 3 -9.39 -0.94 -1.40
CA PHE A 3 -8.82 -1.62 -2.57
C PHE A 3 -8.65 -3.11 -2.28
N ASN A 4 -8.89 -3.93 -3.30
CA ASN A 4 -8.49 -5.34 -3.31
C ASN A 4 -7.26 -5.43 -4.22
N VAL A 5 -6.09 -5.63 -3.64
CA VAL A 5 -4.83 -5.68 -4.38
C VAL A 5 -4.44 -7.14 -4.57
N THR A 6 -4.25 -7.55 -5.82
CA THR A 6 -3.86 -8.93 -6.15
C THR A 6 -2.72 -8.94 -7.14
N GLY A 7 -1.92 -10.02 -7.10
CA GLY A 7 -0.80 -10.19 -8.00
C GLY A 7 0.46 -9.50 -7.48
N ASN A 8 1.49 -9.45 -8.32
CA ASN A 8 2.81 -8.94 -7.93
C ASN A 8 3.28 -7.72 -8.75
N SER A 9 2.38 -7.10 -9.48
CA SER A 9 2.69 -5.86 -10.18
C SER A 9 2.59 -4.67 -9.24
N THR A 10 3.37 -3.63 -9.50
CA THR A 10 3.21 -2.36 -8.79
C THR A 10 1.85 -1.75 -9.17
N GLN A 11 1.05 -1.42 -8.17
CA GLN A 11 -0.27 -0.82 -8.38
C GLN A 11 -0.33 0.57 -7.77
N GLU A 12 -0.88 1.51 -8.52
CA GLU A 12 -1.12 2.86 -8.04
C GLU A 12 -2.44 2.90 -7.29
N LEU A 13 -2.41 3.33 -6.04
CA LEU A 13 -3.62 3.49 -5.24
C LEU A 13 -4.26 4.86 -5.47
N PHE A 14 -3.45 5.90 -5.63
CA PHE A 14 -3.91 7.19 -6.14
C PHE A 14 -2.74 7.95 -6.75
N ALA A 15 -3.04 8.85 -7.68
CA ALA A 15 -2.05 9.67 -8.37
C ALA A 15 -1.88 11.02 -7.68
N ALA A 16 -0.67 11.59 -7.79
CA ALA A 16 -0.41 12.97 -7.41
C ALA A 16 -1.34 13.92 -8.15
N GLY A 17 -1.71 15.00 -7.49
CA GLY A 17 -2.68 15.96 -8.04
C GLY A 17 -4.12 15.67 -7.64
N SER A 18 -4.34 14.66 -6.79
CA SER A 18 -5.66 14.36 -6.23
C SER A 18 -5.95 15.25 -5.01
N SER A 19 -7.20 15.30 -4.60
CA SER A 19 -7.60 15.99 -3.37
C SER A 19 -7.58 15.07 -2.15
N ILE A 20 -6.99 13.88 -2.29
CA ILE A 20 -6.98 12.86 -1.24
C ILE A 20 -5.93 13.19 -0.19
N THR A 21 -6.31 13.08 1.09
CA THR A 21 -5.39 13.12 2.22
C THR A 21 -5.56 11.83 2.98
N VAL A 22 -4.44 11.13 3.27
CA VAL A 22 -4.46 9.86 3.99
C VAL A 22 -3.72 10.03 5.31
N GLU A 23 -4.38 9.65 6.40
CA GLU A 23 -3.83 9.72 7.75
C GLU A 23 -3.61 8.35 8.38
N SER A 24 -4.24 7.31 7.85
CA SER A 24 -4.01 5.94 8.28
C SER A 24 -4.18 4.96 7.11
N ILE A 25 -3.45 3.84 7.19
CA ILE A 25 -3.50 2.78 6.19
C ILE A 25 -3.65 1.46 6.92
N TRP A 26 -4.61 0.64 6.46
CA TRP A 26 -4.85 -0.70 6.96
C TRP A 26 -4.60 -1.69 5.84
N LEU A 27 -3.74 -2.68 6.10
CA LEU A 27 -3.41 -3.74 5.14
C LEU A 27 -3.76 -5.09 5.76
N SER A 28 -4.64 -5.85 5.13
CA SER A 28 -5.00 -7.20 5.57
C SER A 28 -4.55 -8.23 4.56
N ASN A 29 -3.79 -9.23 5.02
CA ASN A 29 -3.45 -10.37 4.18
C ASN A 29 -4.67 -11.28 4.07
N VAL A 30 -5.26 -11.36 2.89
CA VAL A 30 -6.46 -12.18 2.63
C VAL A 30 -6.15 -13.43 1.83
N HIS A 31 -4.87 -13.77 1.65
CA HIS A 31 -4.48 -15.04 1.05
C HIS A 31 -4.85 -16.20 1.99
N ALA A 32 -5.27 -17.31 1.41
CA ALA A 32 -5.79 -18.43 2.21
C ALA A 32 -4.72 -19.14 3.03
N THR A 33 -3.47 -19.17 2.55
CA THR A 33 -2.43 -20.04 3.14
C THR A 33 -1.08 -19.36 3.35
N ASP A 34 -0.74 -18.30 2.60
CA ASP A 34 0.62 -17.77 2.56
C ASP A 34 0.73 -16.38 3.14
N ALA A 35 1.88 -16.11 3.78
CA ALA A 35 2.28 -14.75 4.13
C ALA A 35 2.48 -13.93 2.86
N VAL A 36 2.37 -12.61 2.97
CA VAL A 36 2.63 -11.67 1.89
C VAL A 36 3.75 -10.73 2.29
N THR A 37 4.59 -10.38 1.33
CA THR A 37 5.61 -9.33 1.52
C THR A 37 5.16 -8.10 0.75
N VAL A 38 5.14 -6.95 1.42
CA VAL A 38 4.57 -5.71 0.91
C VAL A 38 5.62 -4.63 0.83
N ASP A 39 5.66 -3.96 -0.32
CA ASP A 39 6.30 -2.66 -0.47
C ASP A 39 5.18 -1.62 -0.57
N LEU A 40 5.26 -0.58 0.23
CA LEU A 40 4.30 0.54 0.21
C LEU A 40 5.11 1.83 0.18
N PHE A 41 4.92 2.62 -0.86
CA PHE A 41 5.73 3.82 -1.05
C PHE A 41 4.95 4.94 -1.71
N VAL A 42 5.40 6.16 -1.46
CA VAL A 42 4.94 7.35 -2.16
C VAL A 42 6.02 7.80 -3.14
N GLU A 43 5.58 8.45 -4.21
CA GLU A 43 6.48 9.03 -5.18
C GLU A 43 6.06 10.46 -5.49
N LYS A 44 7.02 11.36 -5.41
CA LYS A 44 6.84 12.75 -5.84
C LYS A 44 7.60 12.93 -7.15
N LYS A 45 6.90 13.43 -8.16
CA LYS A 45 7.48 13.63 -9.49
C LYS A 45 8.79 14.45 -9.40
N LEU A 46 9.84 13.94 -10.04
CA LEU A 46 11.17 14.54 -10.08
C LEU A 46 11.93 14.53 -8.75
N THR A 47 11.39 13.95 -7.70
CA THR A 47 12.02 13.89 -6.39
C THR A 47 12.44 12.47 -6.00
N GLY A 48 11.63 11.46 -6.33
CA GLY A 48 11.93 10.05 -6.05
C GLY A 48 10.89 9.39 -5.19
N LYS A 49 11.25 8.19 -4.71
CA LYS A 49 10.38 7.33 -3.93
C LYS A 49 10.73 7.39 -2.46
N PHE A 50 9.70 7.34 -1.61
CA PHE A 50 9.85 7.27 -0.17
C PHE A 50 9.02 6.11 0.35
N TYR A 51 9.65 5.14 1.01
CA TYR A 51 8.99 3.90 1.44
C TYR A 51 8.45 4.05 2.85
N TYR A 52 7.16 3.71 3.02
CA TYR A 52 6.58 3.44 4.33
C TYR A 52 6.88 2.02 4.77
N LEU A 53 6.82 1.08 3.82
CA LEU A 53 7.14 -0.32 4.04
C LEU A 53 8.03 -0.82 2.90
N LYS A 54 9.11 -1.50 3.24
CA LYS A 54 9.97 -2.14 2.27
C LYS A 54 10.13 -3.60 2.67
N SER A 55 9.62 -4.51 1.83
CA SER A 55 9.69 -5.96 2.07
C SER A 55 9.14 -6.35 3.44
N LYS A 56 8.03 -5.74 3.85
CA LYS A 56 7.38 -6.05 5.13
C LYS A 56 6.50 -7.27 5.00
N SER A 57 6.74 -8.28 5.83
CA SER A 57 5.93 -9.51 5.83
C SER A 57 4.68 -9.33 6.68
N ILE A 58 3.54 -9.76 6.13
CA ILE A 58 2.27 -9.86 6.84
C ILE A 58 1.87 -11.32 6.83
N ALA A 59 1.77 -11.94 8.01
CA ALA A 59 1.40 -13.34 8.13
C ALA A 59 -0.02 -13.59 7.61
N VAL A 60 -0.31 -14.83 7.27
CA VAL A 60 -1.66 -15.23 6.85
C VAL A 60 -2.67 -14.90 7.96
N SER A 61 -3.84 -14.42 7.57
CA SER A 61 -4.92 -14.01 8.48
C SER A 61 -4.54 -12.86 9.43
N SER A 62 -3.49 -12.12 9.11
CA SER A 62 -3.02 -10.98 9.90
C SER A 62 -3.19 -9.68 9.14
N PHE A 63 -3.05 -8.59 9.88
CA PHE A 63 -3.11 -7.24 9.31
C PHE A 63 -1.98 -6.37 9.83
N LEU A 64 -1.74 -5.27 9.14
CA LEU A 64 -0.82 -4.23 9.55
C LEU A 64 -1.53 -2.89 9.44
N GLN A 65 -1.41 -2.07 10.48
CA GLN A 65 -2.01 -0.75 10.52
C GLN A 65 -0.94 0.31 10.67
N LEU A 66 -0.95 1.30 9.78
CA LEU A 66 -0.11 2.49 9.87
C LEU A 66 -0.99 3.66 10.30
N GLU A 67 -0.66 4.27 11.43
CA GLU A 67 -1.37 5.41 11.99
C GLU A 67 -0.44 6.60 12.15
N ASN A 68 -1.03 7.77 12.33
CA ASN A 68 -0.29 9.02 12.55
C ASN A 68 0.67 9.33 11.38
N ILE A 69 0.26 8.98 10.18
CA ILE A 69 0.94 9.37 8.96
C ILE A 69 0.15 10.51 8.31
N LEU A 70 0.76 11.14 7.33
CA LEU A 70 0.06 12.13 6.51
C LEU A 70 0.58 12.03 5.09
N ILE A 71 -0.29 11.67 4.16
CA ILE A 71 0.02 11.64 2.75
C ILE A 71 -0.83 12.68 2.05
N ASP A 72 -0.19 13.69 1.49
CA ASP A 72 -0.85 14.72 0.71
C ASP A 72 -0.95 14.28 -0.74
N GLY A 73 -2.13 13.84 -1.15
CA GLY A 73 -2.38 13.35 -2.51
C GLY A 73 -2.26 14.42 -3.58
N SER A 74 -2.24 15.70 -3.20
CA SER A 74 -1.98 16.76 -4.19
C SER A 74 -0.52 16.73 -4.69
N GLN A 75 0.40 16.19 -3.91
CA GLN A 75 1.83 16.17 -4.20
C GLN A 75 2.39 14.78 -4.45
N PHE A 76 1.81 13.75 -3.86
CA PHE A 76 2.36 12.39 -3.90
C PHE A 76 1.39 11.40 -4.53
N SER A 77 1.95 10.46 -5.31
CA SER A 77 1.25 9.24 -5.70
C SER A 77 1.55 8.16 -4.66
N LEU A 78 0.59 7.25 -4.42
CA LEU A 78 0.78 6.13 -3.51
C LEU A 78 0.74 4.82 -4.29
N TYR A 79 1.76 3.98 -4.07
CA TYR A 79 1.90 2.70 -4.74
C TYR A 79 2.05 1.56 -3.75
N ILE A 80 1.59 0.38 -4.17
CA ILE A 80 1.78 -0.86 -3.44
C ILE A 80 2.28 -1.94 -4.38
N LYS A 81 3.16 -2.81 -3.88
CA LYS A 81 3.63 -3.99 -4.60
C LYS A 81 3.69 -5.18 -3.67
N LEU A 82 3.11 -6.30 -4.09
CA LEU A 82 3.15 -7.58 -3.38
C LEU A 82 4.18 -8.50 -4.05
N ASN A 83 4.56 -9.57 -3.37
CA ASN A 83 5.71 -10.38 -3.79
C ASN A 83 5.40 -11.56 -4.72
N ASN A 84 4.15 -12.02 -4.79
CA ASN A 84 3.78 -13.20 -5.58
C ASN A 84 2.58 -12.93 -6.48
N SER A 85 2.49 -13.68 -7.57
CA SER A 85 1.39 -13.55 -8.52
C SER A 85 0.03 -13.93 -7.93
N ASP A 86 0.00 -14.72 -6.85
CA ASP A 86 -1.21 -15.11 -6.14
C ASP A 86 -1.43 -14.35 -4.82
N SER A 87 -0.60 -13.37 -4.53
CA SER A 87 -0.78 -12.53 -3.34
C SER A 87 -2.10 -11.77 -3.39
N ALA A 88 -2.70 -11.57 -2.22
CA ALA A 88 -3.94 -10.83 -2.09
C ALA A 88 -3.96 -10.05 -0.78
N VAL A 89 -4.16 -8.74 -0.88
CA VAL A 89 -4.20 -7.83 0.27
C VAL A 89 -5.35 -6.86 0.10
N ASP A 90 -6.16 -6.73 1.14
CA ASP A 90 -7.16 -5.66 1.20
C ASP A 90 -6.53 -4.43 1.83
N VAL A 91 -6.74 -3.28 1.20
CA VAL A 91 -6.17 -2.00 1.63
C VAL A 91 -7.30 -1.03 1.93
N ILE A 92 -7.25 -0.42 3.11
CA ILE A 92 -8.18 0.63 3.50
C ILE A 92 -7.38 1.90 3.81
N LEU A 93 -7.71 2.98 3.11
CA LEU A 93 -7.10 4.29 3.32
C LEU A 93 -8.11 5.19 4.02
N LYS A 94 -7.66 5.86 5.08
CA LYS A 94 -8.48 6.83 5.81
C LYS A 94 -7.78 8.15 6.00
#